data_2342a7012e6836b10665d0475e15a075
#
_entry.id   2342a7012e6836b10665d0475e15a075
#
_cell.length_a   1.000
_cell.length_b   1.000
_cell.length_c   1.000
_cell.angle_alpha   90.00
_cell.angle_beta   90.00
_cell.angle_gamma   90.00
#
_symmetry.space_group_name_H-M   'P 1'
#
loop_
_entity.id
_entity.type
_entity.pdbx_description
1 polymer ?
#
loop_
_entity_poly.entity_id
_entity_poly.type
_entity_poly.pdbx_seq_one_letter_code
_entity_poly.pdbx_strand_id
1 'polypeptide(L)'
;MPRFHQTEEEKMKRILSLILALTMLTMLTACGGSGEASTGASEFKIAMISDYSGITDQSFNQTTWEACLAFSEASGHEVKYYKPVSNDTAGRVASAELAIADGHNILVMPGYAFAGSVVELSANYPDVKFIALDIGVGDLLEQGVALKGQQYDYNPDNWNLADYVYMDNVYCAIYQEEISGYLAGYAAVKLGYTKLGYLGGMAVPAVTRYGYGFVQGVDAAATELGVEAVIKYAYGNQFYGDADLTAVMDTWYANGTEIVFACGGSIWSSAAESAKKYGGKVIGVDTDQAGIIDASYGEGITVTSAMKGLGPTTIDTLTDVVLNGNWANYAGKIVTLGLISEDPAANYVQLAPSTQFTDGKFTADDYAALISALLNGSVKVSNDISAEPAVSNIKVEWLGNLK
;
A
#
# COMPACT_ATOMS: atom_id res chain seq x y z
N MET A 1 32.76 11.60 18.16
CA MET A 1 32.39 12.47 17.01
C MET A 1 30.89 12.27 16.81
N PRO A 2 30.04 13.29 16.85
CA PRO A 2 28.61 13.11 16.73
C PRO A 2 28.28 12.83 15.26
N ARG A 3 27.54 11.73 15.00
CA ARG A 3 26.93 11.44 13.70
C ARG A 3 25.73 12.37 13.53
N PHE A 4 25.75 13.15 12.46
CA PHE A 4 24.63 14.00 12.08
C PHE A 4 23.46 13.12 11.64
N HIS A 5 22.35 13.19 12.36
CA HIS A 5 21.05 12.76 11.86
C HIS A 5 20.65 13.75 10.75
N GLN A 6 20.61 13.27 9.52
CA GLN A 6 19.99 14.01 8.42
C GLN A 6 18.47 13.89 8.58
N THR A 7 17.81 15.03 8.71
CA THR A 7 16.35 15.09 8.77
C THR A 7 15.73 14.71 7.42
N GLU A 8 14.53 14.17 7.42
CA GLU A 8 13.77 13.83 6.20
C GLU A 8 13.68 15.03 5.23
N GLU A 9 13.67 16.24 5.76
CA GLU A 9 13.71 17.47 4.99
C GLU A 9 14.99 17.65 4.16
N GLU A 10 16.15 17.17 4.65
CA GLU A 10 17.41 17.21 3.91
C GLU A 10 17.48 16.13 2.84
N LYS A 11 16.89 14.96 3.06
CA LYS A 11 16.78 13.90 2.04
C LYS A 11 15.85 14.33 0.91
N MET A 12 14.71 14.91 1.25
CA MET A 12 13.75 15.46 0.28
C MET A 12 14.37 16.58 -0.54
N LYS A 13 15.16 17.48 0.07
CA LYS A 13 15.91 18.53 -0.63
C LYS A 13 17.00 17.98 -1.58
N ARG A 14 17.62 16.84 -1.26
CA ARG A 14 18.60 16.18 -2.16
C ARG A 14 17.94 15.51 -3.36
N ILE A 15 16.78 14.88 -3.17
CA ILE A 15 15.98 14.32 -4.27
C ILE A 15 15.51 15.45 -5.18
N LEU A 16 15.01 16.55 -4.61
CA LEU A 16 14.61 17.74 -5.36
C LEU A 16 15.79 18.37 -6.14
N SER A 17 16.98 18.40 -5.54
CA SER A 17 18.18 18.95 -6.20
C SER A 17 18.70 18.08 -7.34
N LEU A 18 18.52 16.75 -7.29
CA LEU A 18 18.85 15.85 -8.40
C LEU A 18 17.88 16.02 -9.59
N ILE A 19 16.59 16.19 -9.31
CA ILE A 19 15.56 16.47 -10.33
C ILE A 19 15.86 17.83 -11.00
N LEU A 20 16.19 18.86 -10.23
CA LEU A 20 16.50 20.19 -10.75
C LEU A 20 17.81 20.23 -11.57
N ALA A 21 18.79 19.39 -11.26
CA ALA A 21 20.06 19.32 -12.00
C ALA A 21 19.90 18.64 -13.37
N LEU A 22 18.96 17.71 -13.50
CA LEU A 22 18.70 17.01 -14.78
C LEU A 22 17.95 17.90 -15.77
N THR A 23 17.09 18.82 -15.28
CA THR A 23 16.34 19.76 -16.12
C THR A 23 17.16 20.94 -16.66
N MET A 24 18.29 21.28 -16.03
CA MET A 24 19.16 22.38 -16.51
C MET A 24 20.13 21.99 -17.65
N LEU A 25 20.29 20.70 -17.96
CA LEU A 25 21.24 20.26 -19.00
C LEU A 25 20.65 20.21 -20.41
N THR A 26 19.34 20.46 -20.59
CA THR A 26 18.66 20.42 -21.90
C THR A 26 18.37 21.78 -22.52
N MET A 27 18.75 22.90 -21.89
CA MET A 27 18.42 24.25 -22.38
C MET A 27 19.52 24.96 -23.19
N LEU A 28 20.53 24.29 -23.71
CA LEU A 28 21.64 24.92 -24.43
C LEU A 28 21.84 24.37 -25.84
N THR A 29 20.76 24.21 -26.63
CA THR A 29 20.92 24.18 -28.11
C THR A 29 19.56 24.41 -28.79
N ALA A 30 19.20 25.63 -29.10
CA ALA A 30 18.42 25.99 -30.31
C ALA A 30 18.19 27.48 -30.42
N CYS A 31 19.07 28.15 -31.14
CA CYS A 31 18.76 29.40 -31.79
C CYS A 31 18.65 29.11 -33.30
N GLY A 32 17.48 29.35 -33.90
CA GLY A 32 17.33 29.49 -35.33
C GLY A 32 16.23 28.64 -35.94
N GLY A 33 15.10 29.29 -36.31
CA GLY A 33 14.15 28.71 -37.25
C GLY A 33 12.69 28.96 -36.85
N SER A 34 12.08 29.99 -37.40
CA SER A 34 10.63 30.26 -37.35
C SER A 34 9.85 29.12 -38.02
N GLY A 35 9.07 28.44 -37.24
CA GLY A 35 8.09 27.45 -37.68
C GLY A 35 7.09 27.26 -36.54
N GLU A 36 5.90 27.78 -36.69
CA GLU A 36 4.77 27.50 -35.81
C GLU A 36 4.46 26.00 -35.89
N ALA A 37 4.93 25.25 -34.91
CA ALA A 37 4.38 23.96 -34.60
C ALA A 37 3.64 24.09 -33.28
N SER A 38 2.39 24.49 -33.36
CA SER A 38 1.42 24.26 -32.29
C SER A 38 1.22 22.73 -32.16
N THR A 39 2.13 22.09 -31.46
CA THR A 39 1.83 20.80 -30.83
C THR A 39 1.04 21.17 -29.58
N GLY A 40 -0.28 21.13 -29.67
CA GLY A 40 -1.13 21.12 -28.49
C GLY A 40 -0.85 19.86 -27.69
N ALA A 41 0.17 19.92 -26.82
CA ALA A 41 0.26 19.01 -25.71
C ALA A 41 -1.00 19.27 -24.88
N SER A 42 -1.93 18.34 -24.85
CA SER A 42 -3.10 18.45 -23.99
C SER A 42 -2.57 18.66 -22.58
N GLU A 43 -2.88 19.81 -22.00
CA GLU A 43 -2.48 20.14 -20.63
C GLU A 43 -3.03 19.05 -19.70
N PHE A 44 -2.14 18.32 -19.03
CA PHE A 44 -2.55 17.31 -18.07
C PHE A 44 -3.15 17.96 -16.83
N LYS A 45 -4.37 17.57 -16.49
CA LYS A 45 -5.09 17.98 -15.28
C LYS A 45 -5.34 16.73 -14.43
N ILE A 46 -4.85 16.76 -13.22
CA ILE A 46 -4.79 15.59 -12.35
C ILE A 46 -5.87 15.71 -11.27
N ALA A 47 -6.64 14.64 -11.07
CA ALA A 47 -7.51 14.50 -9.93
C ALA A 47 -7.18 13.22 -9.16
N MET A 48 -7.23 13.27 -7.83
CA MET A 48 -7.31 12.10 -7.00
C MET A 48 -8.74 11.91 -6.51
N ILE A 49 -9.27 10.72 -6.69
CA ILE A 49 -10.56 10.33 -6.14
C ILE A 49 -10.27 9.43 -4.94
N SER A 50 -10.60 9.85 -3.70
CA SER A 50 -10.45 8.97 -2.55
C SER A 50 -11.55 7.90 -2.51
N ASP A 51 -11.34 6.87 -1.70
CA ASP A 51 -12.47 6.06 -1.26
C ASP A 51 -13.37 6.85 -0.28
N TYR A 52 -14.37 6.18 0.28
CA TYR A 52 -15.29 6.82 1.20
C TYR A 52 -14.64 7.31 2.51
N SER A 53 -13.52 6.71 2.94
CA SER A 53 -12.77 7.10 4.15
C SER A 53 -12.21 8.52 4.06
N GLY A 54 -11.78 8.95 2.86
CA GLY A 54 -11.20 10.27 2.62
C GLY A 54 -9.72 10.34 2.95
N ILE A 55 -9.13 11.54 2.81
CA ILE A 55 -7.69 11.80 2.87
C ILE A 55 -7.12 11.97 4.30
N THR A 56 -7.85 11.55 5.32
CA THR A 56 -7.44 11.60 6.74
C THR A 56 -7.47 10.22 7.39
N ASP A 57 -7.39 9.17 6.57
CA ASP A 57 -7.40 7.78 7.03
C ASP A 57 -6.08 7.33 7.65
N GLN A 58 -5.06 8.18 7.60
CA GLN A 58 -3.71 7.94 8.12
C GLN A 58 -3.06 6.66 7.57
N SER A 59 -3.44 6.30 6.36
CA SER A 59 -2.99 5.13 5.63
C SER A 59 -3.06 5.41 4.12
N PHE A 60 -3.90 4.68 3.42
CA PHE A 60 -3.94 4.53 1.98
C PHE A 60 -4.25 5.83 1.22
N ASN A 61 -5.42 6.45 1.52
CA ASN A 61 -5.86 7.65 0.81
C ASN A 61 -5.01 8.87 1.16
N GLN A 62 -4.67 9.04 2.44
CA GLN A 62 -3.83 10.14 2.89
C GLN A 62 -2.45 10.09 2.22
N THR A 63 -1.78 8.92 2.24
CA THR A 63 -0.45 8.76 1.64
C THR A 63 -0.47 9.04 0.14
N THR A 64 -1.50 8.58 -0.57
CA THR A 64 -1.65 8.86 -2.01
C THR A 64 -1.91 10.34 -2.28
N TRP A 65 -2.73 10.99 -1.44
CA TRP A 65 -2.99 12.42 -1.57
C TRP A 65 -1.74 13.27 -1.29
N GLU A 66 -1.00 12.96 -0.24
CA GLU A 66 0.26 13.63 0.09
C GLU A 66 1.30 13.47 -1.05
N ALA A 67 1.34 12.32 -1.70
CA ALA A 67 2.16 12.09 -2.89
C ALA A 67 1.71 12.95 -4.09
N CYS A 68 0.40 13.08 -4.31
CA CYS A 68 -0.14 13.98 -5.32
C CYS A 68 0.23 15.45 -5.03
N LEU A 69 0.15 15.88 -3.78
CA LEU A 69 0.57 17.23 -3.37
C LEU A 69 2.06 17.45 -3.55
N ALA A 70 2.90 16.48 -3.19
CA ALA A 70 4.34 16.54 -3.39
C ALA A 70 4.70 16.64 -4.88
N PHE A 71 4.02 15.87 -5.73
CA PHE A 71 4.16 15.99 -7.19
C PHE A 71 3.73 17.39 -7.68
N SER A 72 2.60 17.91 -7.20
CA SER A 72 2.09 19.23 -7.55
C SER A 72 3.09 20.33 -7.18
N GLU A 73 3.64 20.29 -5.97
CA GLU A 73 4.64 21.25 -5.49
C GLU A 73 5.92 21.22 -6.34
N ALA A 74 6.39 20.01 -6.68
CA ALA A 74 7.62 19.82 -7.44
C ALA A 74 7.49 20.20 -8.91
N SER A 75 6.32 19.98 -9.53
CA SER A 75 6.10 20.10 -10.97
C SER A 75 5.37 21.37 -11.38
N GLY A 76 4.65 22.00 -10.44
CA GLY A 76 3.74 23.13 -10.71
C GLY A 76 2.40 22.73 -11.34
N HIS A 77 2.12 21.44 -11.52
CA HIS A 77 0.82 20.96 -12.01
C HIS A 77 -0.20 20.95 -10.87
N GLU A 78 -1.37 21.51 -11.12
CA GLU A 78 -2.47 21.47 -10.14
C GLU A 78 -3.02 20.05 -10.00
N VAL A 79 -3.23 19.62 -8.75
CA VAL A 79 -3.92 18.37 -8.41
C VAL A 79 -5.17 18.70 -7.60
N LYS A 80 -6.30 18.09 -7.92
CA LYS A 80 -7.56 18.30 -7.23
C LYS A 80 -8.05 17.02 -6.56
N TYR A 81 -8.73 17.19 -5.43
CA TYR A 81 -9.27 16.12 -4.63
C TYR A 81 -10.79 16.02 -4.77
N TYR A 82 -11.27 14.79 -4.93
CA TYR A 82 -12.69 14.47 -4.97
C TYR A 82 -13.00 13.31 -4.02
N LYS A 83 -14.11 13.43 -3.29
CA LYS A 83 -14.58 12.41 -2.36
C LYS A 83 -15.96 11.91 -2.76
N PRO A 84 -16.21 10.59 -2.85
CA PRO A 84 -17.53 10.03 -3.09
C PRO A 84 -18.53 10.41 -2.00
N VAL A 85 -19.79 10.56 -2.37
CA VAL A 85 -20.90 10.83 -1.44
C VAL A 85 -21.42 9.55 -0.78
N SER A 86 -21.16 8.38 -1.36
CA SER A 86 -21.55 7.06 -0.84
C SER A 86 -20.41 6.05 -1.02
N ASN A 87 -20.42 4.98 -0.19
CA ASN A 87 -19.42 3.92 -0.21
C ASN A 87 -19.86 2.77 -1.13
N ASP A 88 -20.11 3.10 -2.40
CA ASP A 88 -20.46 2.14 -3.45
C ASP A 88 -19.83 2.54 -4.79
N THR A 89 -19.89 1.65 -5.78
CA THR A 89 -19.35 1.90 -7.11
C THR A 89 -20.00 3.12 -7.76
N ALA A 90 -21.31 3.29 -7.63
CA ALA A 90 -22.03 4.41 -8.23
C ALA A 90 -21.55 5.77 -7.69
N GLY A 91 -21.31 5.88 -6.38
CA GLY A 91 -20.78 7.09 -5.76
C GLY A 91 -19.35 7.41 -6.23
N ARG A 92 -18.50 6.39 -6.40
CA ARG A 92 -17.13 6.54 -6.94
C ARG A 92 -17.16 6.94 -8.42
N VAL A 93 -18.02 6.32 -9.22
CA VAL A 93 -18.23 6.68 -10.63
C VAL A 93 -18.67 8.14 -10.73
N ALA A 94 -19.70 8.56 -9.98
CA ALA A 94 -20.19 9.93 -9.99
C ALA A 94 -19.11 10.96 -9.62
N SER A 95 -18.24 10.64 -8.64
CA SER A 95 -17.12 11.52 -8.27
C SER A 95 -16.05 11.59 -9.37
N ALA A 96 -15.76 10.48 -10.05
CA ALA A 96 -14.83 10.46 -11.16
C ALA A 96 -15.39 11.22 -12.39
N GLU A 97 -16.67 11.05 -12.70
CA GLU A 97 -17.34 11.81 -13.77
C GLU A 97 -17.38 13.33 -13.49
N LEU A 98 -17.55 13.72 -12.22
CA LEU A 98 -17.45 15.12 -11.83
C LEU A 98 -16.03 15.67 -12.08
N ALA A 99 -15.00 14.91 -11.73
CA ALA A 99 -13.61 15.29 -12.01
C ALA A 99 -13.35 15.41 -13.52
N ILE A 100 -13.87 14.48 -14.32
CA ILE A 100 -13.77 14.52 -15.78
C ILE A 100 -14.52 15.72 -16.36
N ALA A 101 -15.72 16.02 -15.85
CA ALA A 101 -16.50 17.19 -16.28
C ALA A 101 -15.80 18.52 -15.92
N ASP A 102 -15.05 18.57 -14.83
CA ASP A 102 -14.17 19.69 -14.45
C ASP A 102 -12.91 19.79 -15.34
N GLY A 103 -12.72 18.85 -16.27
CA GLY A 103 -11.65 18.82 -17.26
C GLY A 103 -10.40 18.05 -16.83
N HIS A 104 -10.46 17.25 -15.75
CA HIS A 104 -9.36 16.37 -15.36
C HIS A 104 -9.27 15.18 -16.32
N ASN A 105 -8.05 14.86 -16.77
CA ASN A 105 -7.78 13.81 -17.73
C ASN A 105 -6.76 12.76 -17.22
N ILE A 106 -6.31 12.90 -15.97
CA ILE A 106 -5.59 11.88 -15.22
C ILE A 106 -6.32 11.71 -13.89
N LEU A 107 -6.79 10.48 -13.61
CA LEU A 107 -7.45 10.15 -12.35
C LEU A 107 -6.60 9.16 -11.57
N VAL A 108 -6.19 9.54 -10.36
CA VAL A 108 -5.52 8.66 -9.39
C VAL A 108 -6.57 8.09 -8.46
N MET A 109 -6.70 6.76 -8.44
CA MET A 109 -7.73 6.01 -7.74
C MET A 109 -7.09 5.00 -6.79
N PRO A 110 -6.90 5.35 -5.51
CA PRO A 110 -6.31 4.43 -4.53
C PRO A 110 -7.34 3.49 -3.94
N GLY A 111 -7.15 2.18 -4.14
CA GLY A 111 -7.87 1.12 -3.46
C GLY A 111 -8.67 0.20 -4.37
N TYR A 112 -8.72 -1.07 -3.97
CA TYR A 112 -9.42 -2.14 -4.69
C TYR A 112 -10.88 -1.80 -5.05
N ALA A 113 -11.54 -1.00 -4.20
CA ALA A 113 -12.94 -0.62 -4.37
C ALA A 113 -13.21 0.19 -5.65
N PHE A 114 -12.16 0.73 -6.29
CA PHE A 114 -12.28 1.43 -7.57
C PHE A 114 -12.33 0.50 -8.78
N ALA A 115 -12.18 -0.81 -8.63
CA ALA A 115 -12.25 -1.74 -9.76
C ALA A 115 -13.53 -1.58 -10.57
N GLY A 116 -14.69 -1.47 -9.91
CA GLY A 116 -15.97 -1.22 -10.57
C GLY A 116 -15.99 0.11 -11.34
N SER A 117 -15.43 1.17 -10.78
CA SER A 117 -15.35 2.46 -11.45
C SER A 117 -14.44 2.42 -12.68
N VAL A 118 -13.30 1.72 -12.60
CA VAL A 118 -12.40 1.52 -13.76
C VAL A 118 -13.13 0.77 -14.86
N VAL A 119 -13.83 -0.32 -14.54
CA VAL A 119 -14.60 -1.12 -15.49
C VAL A 119 -15.68 -0.30 -16.21
N GLU A 120 -16.41 0.56 -15.47
CA GLU A 120 -17.48 1.36 -16.05
C GLU A 120 -16.98 2.57 -16.87
N LEU A 121 -15.88 3.19 -16.43
CA LEU A 121 -15.43 4.48 -16.97
C LEU A 121 -14.41 4.33 -18.10
N SER A 122 -13.56 3.30 -18.08
CA SER A 122 -12.42 3.24 -19.01
C SER A 122 -12.83 3.26 -20.47
N ALA A 123 -13.84 2.49 -20.86
CA ALA A 123 -14.35 2.47 -22.24
C ALA A 123 -15.16 3.73 -22.59
N ASN A 124 -15.81 4.35 -21.62
CA ASN A 124 -16.64 5.54 -21.84
C ASN A 124 -15.81 6.83 -21.98
N TYR A 125 -14.60 6.83 -21.39
CA TYR A 125 -13.68 7.98 -21.38
C TYR A 125 -12.27 7.59 -21.86
N PRO A 126 -12.11 7.19 -23.14
CA PRO A 126 -10.85 6.63 -23.65
C PRO A 126 -9.66 7.62 -23.62
N ASP A 127 -9.92 8.91 -23.58
CA ASP A 127 -8.90 9.96 -23.50
C ASP A 127 -8.44 10.26 -22.06
N VAL A 128 -9.16 9.75 -21.05
CA VAL A 128 -8.81 9.88 -19.62
C VAL A 128 -7.88 8.74 -19.23
N LYS A 129 -6.82 9.05 -18.49
CA LYS A 129 -5.87 8.07 -17.96
C LYS A 129 -6.24 7.71 -16.51
N PHE A 130 -6.43 6.43 -16.26
CA PHE A 130 -6.76 5.90 -14.96
C PHE A 130 -5.51 5.26 -14.33
N ILE A 131 -5.04 5.83 -13.22
CA ILE A 131 -3.96 5.30 -12.39
C ILE A 131 -4.61 4.69 -11.15
N ALA A 132 -4.71 3.37 -11.13
CA ALA A 132 -5.45 2.61 -10.13
C ALA A 132 -4.49 1.82 -9.23
N LEU A 133 -4.50 2.08 -7.94
CA LEU A 133 -3.65 1.42 -6.97
C LEU A 133 -4.42 0.34 -6.22
N ASP A 134 -3.76 -0.81 -5.97
CA ASP A 134 -4.35 -1.97 -5.30
C ASP A 134 -5.51 -2.63 -6.09
N ILE A 135 -5.47 -2.55 -7.41
CA ILE A 135 -6.45 -3.21 -8.26
C ILE A 135 -5.75 -4.28 -9.10
N GLY A 136 -6.06 -5.53 -8.84
CA GLY A 136 -5.55 -6.68 -9.59
C GLY A 136 -6.49 -7.17 -10.68
N VAL A 137 -6.03 -8.19 -11.42
CA VAL A 137 -6.84 -8.84 -12.48
C VAL A 137 -8.15 -9.40 -11.92
N GLY A 138 -8.08 -10.04 -10.73
CA GLY A 138 -9.27 -10.62 -10.09
C GLY A 138 -10.32 -9.59 -9.75
N ASP A 139 -9.92 -8.41 -9.21
CA ASP A 139 -10.84 -7.33 -8.84
C ASP A 139 -11.55 -6.77 -10.09
N LEU A 140 -10.81 -6.57 -11.18
CA LEU A 140 -11.37 -6.10 -12.45
C LEU A 140 -12.32 -7.14 -13.07
N LEU A 141 -11.95 -8.43 -13.05
CA LEU A 141 -12.79 -9.50 -13.57
C LEU A 141 -14.07 -9.66 -12.77
N GLU A 142 -13.99 -9.61 -11.43
CA GLU A 142 -15.19 -9.70 -10.59
C GLU A 142 -16.23 -8.65 -10.98
N GLN A 143 -15.80 -7.40 -11.15
CA GLN A 143 -16.69 -6.30 -11.53
C GLN A 143 -17.13 -6.38 -12.98
N GLY A 144 -16.21 -6.67 -13.91
CA GLY A 144 -16.51 -6.74 -15.34
C GLY A 144 -17.44 -7.91 -15.71
N VAL A 145 -17.24 -9.07 -15.08
CA VAL A 145 -18.11 -10.26 -15.24
C VAL A 145 -19.49 -10.00 -14.67
N ALA A 146 -19.55 -9.38 -13.46
CA ALA A 146 -20.81 -9.01 -12.82
C ALA A 146 -21.59 -7.99 -13.65
N LEU A 147 -20.92 -7.00 -14.26
CA LEU A 147 -21.53 -5.99 -15.13
C LEU A 147 -22.20 -6.63 -16.35
N LYS A 148 -21.68 -7.77 -16.85
CA LYS A 148 -22.28 -8.56 -17.92
C LYS A 148 -23.36 -9.55 -17.44
N GLY A 149 -23.73 -9.51 -16.16
CA GLY A 149 -24.73 -10.40 -15.57
C GLY A 149 -24.28 -11.86 -15.46
N GLN A 150 -22.95 -12.10 -15.43
CA GLN A 150 -22.33 -13.41 -15.25
C GLN A 150 -21.81 -13.56 -13.81
N GLN A 151 -21.46 -14.77 -13.43
CA GLN A 151 -20.89 -15.06 -12.12
C GLN A 151 -19.41 -15.37 -12.27
N TYR A 152 -18.55 -14.60 -11.60
CA TYR A 152 -17.11 -14.83 -11.52
C TYR A 152 -16.81 -16.02 -10.61
N ASP A 153 -15.90 -16.89 -11.02
CA ASP A 153 -15.53 -18.11 -10.28
C ASP A 153 -14.28 -17.93 -9.39
N TYR A 154 -13.80 -16.70 -9.25
CA TYR A 154 -12.62 -16.31 -8.47
C TYR A 154 -11.31 -16.98 -8.94
N ASN A 155 -11.28 -17.54 -10.15
CA ASN A 155 -10.06 -17.99 -10.81
C ASN A 155 -9.81 -17.16 -12.07
N PRO A 156 -8.90 -16.17 -12.03
CA PRO A 156 -8.66 -15.27 -13.18
C PRO A 156 -8.18 -16.01 -14.44
N ASP A 157 -7.56 -17.16 -14.31
CA ASP A 157 -7.06 -17.93 -15.45
C ASP A 157 -8.19 -18.49 -16.36
N ASN A 158 -9.40 -18.55 -15.85
CA ASN A 158 -10.57 -19.00 -16.60
C ASN A 158 -11.19 -17.90 -17.48
N TRP A 159 -10.70 -16.65 -17.36
CA TRP A 159 -11.33 -15.47 -17.95
C TRP A 159 -10.32 -14.64 -18.76
N ASN A 160 -10.73 -14.14 -19.92
CA ASN A 160 -9.92 -13.18 -20.67
C ASN A 160 -10.33 -11.76 -20.26
N LEU A 161 -9.44 -11.03 -19.59
CA LEU A 161 -9.70 -9.68 -19.07
C LEU A 161 -10.19 -8.72 -20.18
N ALA A 162 -9.64 -8.81 -21.38
CA ALA A 162 -10.01 -7.94 -22.51
C ALA A 162 -11.48 -8.08 -22.97
N ASP A 163 -12.14 -9.19 -22.61
CA ASP A 163 -13.55 -9.36 -22.90
C ASP A 163 -14.45 -8.56 -21.95
N TYR A 164 -13.92 -8.07 -20.83
CA TYR A 164 -14.67 -7.47 -19.74
C TYR A 164 -14.26 -6.03 -19.39
N VAL A 165 -13.02 -5.65 -19.68
CA VAL A 165 -12.45 -4.36 -19.30
C VAL A 165 -11.67 -3.76 -20.46
N TYR A 166 -11.92 -2.48 -20.74
CA TYR A 166 -11.09 -1.71 -21.67
C TYR A 166 -9.85 -1.19 -20.92
N MET A 167 -8.67 -1.66 -21.32
CA MET A 167 -7.43 -1.41 -20.57
C MET A 167 -6.49 -0.37 -21.19
N ASP A 168 -6.71 0.08 -22.45
CA ASP A 168 -5.75 0.93 -23.16
C ASP A 168 -5.43 2.27 -22.49
N ASN A 169 -6.31 2.73 -21.61
CA ASN A 169 -6.15 3.94 -20.82
C ASN A 169 -6.09 3.69 -19.31
N VAL A 170 -5.82 2.44 -18.91
CA VAL A 170 -5.75 2.03 -17.50
C VAL A 170 -4.35 1.53 -17.17
N TYR A 171 -3.84 1.96 -16.03
CA TYR A 171 -2.67 1.41 -15.35
C TYR A 171 -3.06 0.99 -13.94
N CYS A 172 -2.78 -0.25 -13.59
CA CYS A 172 -2.98 -0.77 -12.25
C CYS A 172 -1.64 -1.14 -11.61
N ALA A 173 -1.47 -0.81 -10.35
CA ALA A 173 -0.35 -1.26 -9.52
C ALA A 173 -0.87 -2.02 -8.31
N ILE A 174 -0.40 -3.25 -8.12
CA ILE A 174 -0.57 -4.05 -6.90
C ILE A 174 0.80 -4.26 -6.25
N TYR A 175 0.82 -4.75 -5.02
CA TYR A 175 2.07 -4.87 -4.28
C TYR A 175 2.29 -6.31 -3.80
N GLN A 176 3.56 -6.64 -3.49
CA GLN A 176 3.93 -7.89 -2.84
C GLN A 176 3.71 -7.77 -1.32
N GLU A 177 2.44 -7.60 -0.90
CA GLU A 177 2.10 -7.42 0.51
C GLU A 177 2.52 -8.62 1.35
N GLU A 178 2.58 -9.81 0.76
CA GLU A 178 3.10 -11.02 1.41
C GLU A 178 4.55 -10.83 1.89
N ILE A 179 5.36 -10.09 1.14
CA ILE A 179 6.75 -9.80 1.53
C ILE A 179 6.77 -8.85 2.72
N SER A 180 6.00 -7.75 2.68
CA SER A 180 5.96 -6.79 3.78
C SER A 180 5.38 -7.42 5.06
N GLY A 181 4.34 -8.26 4.91
CA GLY A 181 3.80 -9.06 6.01
C GLY A 181 4.82 -10.03 6.58
N TYR A 182 5.55 -10.75 5.72
CA TYR A 182 6.63 -11.66 6.12
C TYR A 182 7.72 -10.94 6.93
N LEU A 183 8.19 -9.80 6.42
CA LEU A 183 9.19 -8.99 7.10
C LEU A 183 8.72 -8.58 8.51
N ALA A 184 7.47 -8.15 8.65
CA ALA A 184 6.89 -7.74 9.92
C ALA A 184 6.76 -8.90 10.91
N GLY A 185 6.30 -10.07 10.44
CA GLY A 185 6.19 -11.27 11.27
C GLY A 185 7.54 -11.80 11.71
N TYR A 186 8.50 -11.87 10.79
CA TYR A 186 9.87 -12.28 11.08
C TYR A 186 10.53 -11.35 12.11
N ALA A 187 10.45 -10.03 11.89
CA ALA A 187 10.97 -9.04 12.80
C ALA A 187 10.35 -9.14 14.20
N ALA A 188 9.03 -9.33 14.30
CA ALA A 188 8.35 -9.44 15.58
C ALA A 188 8.91 -10.62 16.42
N VAL A 189 9.07 -11.79 15.83
CA VAL A 189 9.61 -12.96 16.54
C VAL A 189 11.09 -12.79 16.87
N LYS A 190 11.89 -12.25 15.97
CA LYS A 190 13.32 -11.94 16.21
C LYS A 190 13.49 -10.94 17.34
N LEU A 191 12.58 -9.99 17.50
CA LEU A 191 12.54 -9.03 18.61
C LEU A 191 12.08 -9.65 19.94
N GLY A 192 11.55 -10.88 19.92
CA GLY A 192 11.22 -11.67 21.08
C GLY A 192 9.74 -11.84 21.38
N TYR A 193 8.84 -11.42 20.48
CA TYR A 193 7.39 -11.62 20.63
C TYR A 193 6.99 -13.03 20.12
N THR A 194 6.28 -13.79 20.96
CA THR A 194 5.85 -15.16 20.65
C THR A 194 4.33 -15.34 20.73
N LYS A 195 3.61 -14.38 21.28
CA LYS A 195 2.15 -14.38 21.36
C LYS A 195 1.63 -13.19 20.54
N LEU A 196 1.32 -13.46 19.27
CA LEU A 196 1.01 -12.44 18.30
C LEU A 196 -0.47 -12.41 17.97
N GLY A 197 -0.93 -11.31 17.42
CA GLY A 197 -2.24 -11.16 16.80
C GLY A 197 -2.10 -10.59 15.39
N TYR A 198 -3.01 -10.99 14.51
CA TYR A 198 -3.28 -10.35 13.23
C TYR A 198 -4.72 -9.89 13.22
N LEU A 199 -4.92 -8.57 13.14
CA LEU A 199 -6.21 -7.93 12.98
C LEU A 199 -6.26 -7.31 11.58
N GLY A 200 -6.73 -8.06 10.60
CA GLY A 200 -6.99 -7.56 9.25
C GLY A 200 -8.24 -6.71 9.20
N GLY A 201 -8.31 -5.77 8.26
CA GLY A 201 -9.53 -5.05 7.97
C GLY A 201 -10.59 -5.97 7.36
N MET A 202 -10.90 -5.82 6.08
CA MET A 202 -11.72 -6.77 5.31
C MET A 202 -10.81 -7.84 4.68
N ALA A 203 -11.34 -9.04 4.45
CA ALA A 203 -10.61 -10.15 3.83
C ALA A 203 -10.47 -9.97 2.30
N VAL A 204 -9.97 -8.80 1.87
CA VAL A 204 -9.65 -8.53 0.48
C VAL A 204 -8.25 -9.05 0.13
N PRO A 205 -7.92 -9.26 -1.16
CA PRO A 205 -6.67 -9.93 -1.54
C PRO A 205 -5.40 -9.32 -0.92
N ALA A 206 -5.25 -8.01 -0.90
CA ALA A 206 -4.08 -7.33 -0.32
C ALA A 206 -3.96 -7.59 1.19
N VAL A 207 -5.06 -7.46 1.95
CA VAL A 207 -5.08 -7.71 3.40
C VAL A 207 -4.77 -9.18 3.70
N THR A 208 -5.29 -10.10 2.89
CA THR A 208 -5.00 -11.53 3.03
C THR A 208 -3.53 -11.83 2.71
N ARG A 209 -2.92 -11.23 1.67
CA ARG A 209 -1.49 -11.37 1.38
C ARG A 209 -0.62 -10.87 2.54
N TYR A 210 -0.90 -9.69 3.11
CA TYR A 210 -0.22 -9.22 4.31
C TYR A 210 -0.28 -10.24 5.45
N GLY A 211 -1.48 -10.74 5.75
CA GLY A 211 -1.69 -11.66 6.86
C GLY A 211 -1.02 -13.00 6.65
N TYR A 212 -1.12 -13.56 5.45
CA TYR A 212 -0.48 -14.84 5.11
C TYR A 212 1.05 -14.71 5.05
N GLY A 213 1.56 -13.58 4.56
CA GLY A 213 2.98 -13.26 4.67
C GLY A 213 3.43 -13.17 6.13
N PHE A 214 2.66 -12.49 6.99
CA PHE A 214 2.94 -12.38 8.42
C PHE A 214 3.04 -13.74 9.09
N VAL A 215 2.09 -14.65 8.82
CA VAL A 215 2.10 -16.02 9.33
C VAL A 215 3.38 -16.76 8.90
N GLN A 216 3.76 -16.67 7.62
CA GLN A 216 4.98 -17.29 7.08
C GLN A 216 6.25 -16.72 7.73
N GLY A 217 6.29 -15.40 7.95
CA GLY A 217 7.43 -14.72 8.61
C GLY A 217 7.59 -15.13 10.06
N VAL A 218 6.47 -15.23 10.81
CA VAL A 218 6.47 -15.73 12.20
C VAL A 218 6.95 -17.18 12.26
N ASP A 219 6.47 -18.06 11.38
CA ASP A 219 6.88 -19.48 11.36
C ASP A 219 8.37 -19.64 11.02
N ALA A 220 8.87 -18.87 10.05
CA ALA A 220 10.28 -18.89 9.66
C ALA A 220 11.20 -18.47 10.81
N ALA A 221 10.91 -17.35 11.47
CA ALA A 221 11.72 -16.87 12.58
C ALA A 221 11.59 -17.76 13.82
N ALA A 222 10.41 -18.30 14.11
CA ALA A 222 10.20 -19.25 15.19
C ALA A 222 11.00 -20.54 14.96
N THR A 223 11.01 -21.03 13.72
CA THR A 223 11.82 -22.19 13.31
C THR A 223 13.31 -21.94 13.48
N GLU A 224 13.80 -20.79 13.01
CA GLU A 224 15.21 -20.41 13.12
C GLU A 224 15.67 -20.31 14.58
N LEU A 225 14.84 -19.74 15.45
CA LEU A 225 15.16 -19.56 16.86
C LEU A 225 14.86 -20.79 17.71
N GLY A 226 14.16 -21.80 17.18
CA GLY A 226 13.73 -22.98 17.94
C GLY A 226 12.72 -22.63 19.04
N VAL A 227 11.84 -21.65 18.82
CA VAL A 227 10.81 -21.23 19.76
C VAL A 227 9.41 -21.56 19.22
N GLU A 228 8.45 -21.75 20.12
CA GLU A 228 7.03 -21.86 19.76
C GLU A 228 6.40 -20.48 19.74
N ALA A 229 5.55 -20.21 18.75
CA ALA A 229 4.77 -18.98 18.72
C ALA A 229 3.29 -19.27 18.42
N VAL A 230 2.42 -18.35 18.82
CA VAL A 230 0.97 -18.44 18.60
C VAL A 230 0.47 -17.14 17.99
N ILE A 231 -0.36 -17.26 16.95
CA ILE A 231 -1.02 -16.14 16.31
C ILE A 231 -2.54 -16.28 16.47
N LYS A 232 -3.21 -15.26 16.98
CA LYS A 232 -4.65 -15.07 16.81
C LYS A 232 -4.88 -14.32 15.50
N TYR A 233 -5.60 -14.92 14.56
CA TYR A 233 -5.80 -14.37 13.23
C TYR A 233 -7.28 -14.08 12.98
N ALA A 234 -7.62 -12.82 12.74
CA ALA A 234 -9.01 -12.41 12.51
C ALA A 234 -9.11 -11.21 11.57
N TYR A 235 -10.32 -11.00 11.04
CA TYR A 235 -10.69 -9.80 10.28
C TYR A 235 -11.75 -8.99 11.03
N GLY A 236 -11.58 -7.67 11.06
CA GLY A 236 -12.52 -6.74 11.66
C GLY A 236 -13.73 -6.43 10.78
N ASN A 237 -13.71 -6.86 9.51
CA ASN A 237 -14.69 -6.58 8.46
C ASN A 237 -14.94 -5.09 8.20
N GLN A 238 -13.97 -4.24 8.55
CA GLN A 238 -13.94 -2.78 8.33
C GLN A 238 -12.52 -2.25 8.40
N PHE A 239 -12.27 -1.02 7.92
CA PHE A 239 -10.94 -0.40 7.91
C PHE A 239 -10.75 0.71 8.96
N TYR A 240 -11.54 0.70 10.02
CA TYR A 240 -11.43 1.65 11.13
C TYR A 240 -11.65 0.93 12.48
N GLY A 241 -11.10 1.51 13.53
CA GLY A 241 -11.34 1.00 14.89
C GLY A 241 -12.65 1.48 15.47
N ASP A 242 -13.23 0.69 16.38
CA ASP A 242 -14.42 1.03 17.13
C ASP A 242 -14.49 0.26 18.47
N ALA A 243 -15.54 0.51 19.24
CA ALA A 243 -15.69 -0.06 20.57
C ALA A 243 -15.77 -1.60 20.56
N ASP A 244 -16.38 -2.21 19.54
CA ASP A 244 -16.51 -3.67 19.46
C ASP A 244 -15.17 -4.33 19.19
N LEU A 245 -14.40 -3.78 18.23
CA LEU A 245 -13.03 -4.26 17.96
C LEU A 245 -12.09 -3.99 19.15
N THR A 246 -12.22 -2.84 19.82
CA THR A 246 -11.45 -2.55 21.04
C THR A 246 -11.75 -3.58 22.14
N ALA A 247 -13.01 -3.99 22.33
CA ALA A 247 -13.36 -5.02 23.30
C ALA A 247 -12.73 -6.39 22.98
N VAL A 248 -12.64 -6.75 21.71
CA VAL A 248 -11.93 -7.96 21.27
C VAL A 248 -10.42 -7.84 21.52
N MET A 249 -9.83 -6.70 21.17
CA MET A 249 -8.39 -6.44 21.42
C MET A 249 -8.08 -6.44 22.91
N ASP A 250 -8.94 -5.84 23.74
CA ASP A 250 -8.84 -5.94 25.22
C ASP A 250 -8.75 -7.41 25.68
N THR A 251 -9.61 -8.25 25.11
CA THR A 251 -9.60 -9.69 25.43
C THR A 251 -8.31 -10.36 24.98
N TRP A 252 -7.77 -10.01 23.80
CA TRP A 252 -6.53 -10.60 23.30
C TRP A 252 -5.33 -10.21 24.20
N TYR A 253 -5.14 -8.93 24.46
CA TYR A 253 -4.02 -8.46 25.29
C TYR A 253 -4.15 -8.91 26.74
N ALA A 254 -5.36 -8.89 27.33
CA ALA A 254 -5.58 -9.40 28.69
C ALA A 254 -5.23 -10.90 28.82
N ASN A 255 -5.38 -11.68 27.75
CA ASN A 255 -5.01 -13.09 27.70
C ASN A 255 -3.56 -13.32 27.18
N GLY A 256 -2.73 -12.28 27.19
CA GLY A 256 -1.29 -12.37 27.00
C GLY A 256 -0.81 -12.23 25.58
N THR A 257 -1.63 -11.76 24.62
CA THR A 257 -1.12 -11.30 23.31
C THR A 257 -0.16 -10.14 23.57
N GLU A 258 1.03 -10.20 22.98
CA GLU A 258 2.12 -9.26 23.21
C GLU A 258 2.15 -8.15 22.17
N ILE A 259 1.83 -8.50 20.91
CA ILE A 259 1.87 -7.59 19.78
C ILE A 259 0.75 -7.95 18.77
N VAL A 260 0.09 -6.95 18.19
CA VAL A 260 -0.92 -7.12 17.15
C VAL A 260 -0.51 -6.38 15.89
N PHE A 261 -0.46 -7.08 14.77
CA PHE A 261 -0.40 -6.45 13.45
C PHE A 261 -1.80 -6.01 13.03
N ALA A 262 -2.02 -4.70 13.05
CA ALA A 262 -3.29 -4.08 12.68
C ALA A 262 -3.25 -3.64 11.21
N CYS A 263 -3.78 -4.49 10.34
CA CYS A 263 -3.64 -4.38 8.88
C CYS A 263 -4.90 -3.81 8.23
N GLY A 264 -4.94 -2.49 8.05
CA GLY A 264 -5.97 -1.83 7.24
C GLY A 264 -6.46 -0.48 7.78
N GLY A 265 -6.21 0.59 7.07
CA GLY A 265 -6.67 1.94 7.37
C GLY A 265 -6.33 2.38 8.81
N SER A 266 -7.34 2.83 9.53
CA SER A 266 -7.21 3.26 10.93
C SER A 266 -7.67 2.21 11.95
N ILE A 267 -7.77 0.92 11.56
CA ILE A 267 -8.15 -0.19 12.48
C ILE A 267 -7.17 -0.35 13.63
N TRP A 268 -5.92 0.11 13.45
CA TRP A 268 -4.90 0.15 14.47
C TRP A 268 -5.34 0.87 15.76
N SER A 269 -6.30 1.80 15.68
CA SER A 269 -6.74 2.56 16.86
C SER A 269 -7.32 1.66 17.94
N SER A 270 -8.09 0.62 17.57
CA SER A 270 -8.61 -0.38 18.52
C SER A 270 -7.48 -1.24 19.12
N ALA A 271 -6.50 -1.65 18.33
CA ALA A 271 -5.37 -2.43 18.81
C ALA A 271 -4.46 -1.59 19.72
N ALA A 272 -4.17 -0.32 19.35
CA ALA A 272 -3.30 0.56 20.10
C ALA A 272 -3.91 1.03 21.43
N GLU A 273 -5.23 1.27 21.47
CA GLU A 273 -5.94 1.58 22.71
C GLU A 273 -5.79 0.45 23.74
N SER A 274 -6.02 -0.79 23.29
CA SER A 274 -5.87 -1.97 24.13
C SER A 274 -4.41 -2.26 24.46
N ALA A 275 -3.48 -2.08 23.51
CA ALA A 275 -2.03 -2.22 23.76
C ALA A 275 -1.57 -1.28 24.88
N LYS A 276 -1.96 0.00 24.84
CA LYS A 276 -1.69 0.97 25.91
C LYS A 276 -2.18 0.50 27.27
N LYS A 277 -3.39 -0.04 27.31
CA LYS A 277 -4.04 -0.48 28.55
C LYS A 277 -3.35 -1.69 29.19
N TYR A 278 -2.86 -2.62 28.39
CA TYR A 278 -2.29 -3.89 28.85
C TYR A 278 -0.77 -3.98 28.71
N GLY A 279 -0.09 -2.94 28.26
CA GLY A 279 1.36 -2.92 28.06
C GLY A 279 1.83 -3.71 26.83
N GLY A 280 0.95 -3.89 25.86
CA GLY A 280 1.25 -4.56 24.58
C GLY A 280 1.85 -3.63 23.54
N LYS A 281 1.99 -4.14 22.31
CA LYS A 281 2.60 -3.47 21.17
C LYS A 281 1.73 -3.60 19.93
N VAL A 282 2.02 -2.77 18.91
CA VAL A 282 1.30 -2.75 17.62
C VAL A 282 2.30 -2.75 16.48
N ILE A 283 1.93 -3.40 15.37
CA ILE A 283 2.53 -3.25 14.05
C ILE A 283 1.53 -2.50 13.18
N GLY A 284 1.96 -1.42 12.54
CA GLY A 284 1.17 -0.63 11.59
C GLY A 284 1.24 -1.18 10.16
N VAL A 285 0.56 -0.51 9.22
CA VAL A 285 0.45 -0.94 7.82
C VAL A 285 0.51 0.24 6.84
N ASP A 286 0.81 -0.05 5.58
CA ASP A 286 0.83 0.83 4.40
C ASP A 286 1.90 1.92 4.45
N THR A 287 1.92 2.72 5.50
CA THR A 287 2.88 3.81 5.75
C THR A 287 3.52 3.66 7.13
N ASP A 288 4.50 4.49 7.46
CA ASP A 288 5.04 4.53 8.82
C ASP A 288 4.04 5.18 9.76
N GLN A 289 3.27 4.33 10.47
CA GLN A 289 2.22 4.77 11.39
C GLN A 289 2.72 5.07 12.80
N ALA A 290 4.03 4.90 13.10
CA ALA A 290 4.56 5.13 14.44
C ALA A 290 4.30 6.57 14.93
N GLY A 291 4.49 7.56 14.06
CA GLY A 291 4.28 8.96 14.43
C GLY A 291 2.89 9.26 14.98
N ILE A 292 1.85 8.69 14.38
CA ILE A 292 0.46 8.94 14.79
C ILE A 292 0.03 8.04 15.94
N ILE A 293 0.42 6.77 15.91
CA ILE A 293 0.04 5.82 16.96
C ILE A 293 0.71 6.19 18.27
N ASP A 294 2.02 6.42 18.24
CA ASP A 294 2.79 6.75 19.44
C ASP A 294 2.39 8.10 20.05
N ALA A 295 2.10 9.11 19.21
CA ALA A 295 1.59 10.40 19.69
C ALA A 295 0.23 10.26 20.40
N SER A 296 -0.62 9.33 19.97
CA SER A 296 -1.97 9.15 20.52
C SER A 296 -2.01 8.22 21.72
N TYR A 297 -1.19 7.19 21.73
CA TYR A 297 -1.30 6.11 22.71
C TYR A 297 -0.07 5.94 23.60
N GLY A 298 1.09 6.45 23.22
CA GLY A 298 2.31 6.45 24.03
C GLY A 298 3.53 6.03 23.21
N GLU A 299 4.65 6.68 23.48
CA GLU A 299 5.92 6.44 22.81
C GLU A 299 6.34 4.96 22.86
N GLY A 300 6.75 4.43 21.73
CA GLY A 300 7.27 3.06 21.58
C GLY A 300 6.19 1.97 21.62
N ILE A 301 4.89 2.29 21.51
CA ILE A 301 3.83 1.29 21.31
C ILE A 301 3.99 0.62 19.95
N THR A 302 4.33 1.38 18.90
CA THR A 302 4.53 0.87 17.54
C THR A 302 5.93 0.28 17.40
N VAL A 303 6.02 -1.00 17.09
CA VAL A 303 7.31 -1.69 16.89
C VAL A 303 7.86 -1.48 15.48
N THR A 304 6.99 -1.52 14.51
CA THR A 304 7.26 -1.28 13.09
C THR A 304 5.95 -1.04 12.35
N SER A 305 6.02 -0.74 11.05
CA SER A 305 4.90 -0.82 10.13
C SER A 305 5.30 -1.63 8.89
N ALA A 306 4.40 -2.47 8.40
CA ALA A 306 4.55 -3.20 7.14
C ALA A 306 4.11 -2.27 6.01
N MET A 307 5.06 -1.62 5.34
CA MET A 307 4.79 -0.57 4.38
C MET A 307 4.61 -1.09 2.96
N LYS A 308 3.85 -0.36 2.14
CA LYS A 308 3.84 -0.45 0.69
C LYS A 308 3.99 0.92 0.03
N GLY A 309 4.60 0.93 -1.14
CA GLY A 309 5.10 2.12 -1.82
C GLY A 309 4.05 2.97 -2.52
N LEU A 310 2.93 3.30 -1.87
CA LEU A 310 1.86 4.12 -2.44
C LEU A 310 2.35 5.50 -2.89
N GLY A 311 3.12 6.17 -2.04
CA GLY A 311 3.71 7.47 -2.34
C GLY A 311 4.68 7.42 -3.51
N PRO A 312 5.75 6.60 -3.45
CA PRO A 312 6.67 6.42 -4.57
C PRO A 312 5.97 6.04 -5.89
N THR A 313 5.05 5.07 -5.86
CA THR A 313 4.29 4.67 -7.07
C THR A 313 3.54 5.84 -7.68
N THR A 314 2.86 6.64 -6.85
CA THR A 314 2.10 7.82 -7.32
C THR A 314 3.02 8.87 -7.92
N ILE A 315 4.11 9.23 -7.23
CA ILE A 315 5.06 10.25 -7.68
C ILE A 315 5.76 9.81 -8.98
N ASP A 316 6.27 8.57 -9.00
CA ASP A 316 7.01 8.05 -10.16
C ASP A 316 6.10 7.96 -11.39
N THR A 317 4.88 7.44 -11.22
CA THR A 317 3.91 7.33 -12.33
C THR A 317 3.49 8.71 -12.84
N LEU A 318 3.14 9.65 -11.95
CA LEU A 318 2.78 11.01 -12.37
C LEU A 318 3.96 11.72 -13.03
N THR A 319 5.17 11.57 -12.50
CA THR A 319 6.39 12.17 -13.09
C THR A 319 6.62 11.63 -14.51
N ASP A 320 6.58 10.32 -14.67
CA ASP A 320 6.87 9.72 -15.97
C ASP A 320 5.76 10.01 -17.00
N VAL A 321 4.50 9.97 -16.58
CA VAL A 321 3.36 10.24 -17.46
C VAL A 321 3.24 11.72 -17.83
N VAL A 322 3.35 12.61 -16.84
CA VAL A 322 3.04 14.04 -17.01
C VAL A 322 4.25 14.81 -17.54
N LEU A 323 5.42 14.60 -16.94
CA LEU A 323 6.62 15.37 -17.28
C LEU A 323 7.38 14.76 -18.45
N ASN A 324 7.42 13.43 -18.56
CA ASN A 324 8.16 12.73 -19.60
C ASN A 324 7.30 12.27 -20.79
N GLY A 325 5.97 12.34 -20.67
CA GLY A 325 5.05 11.95 -21.73
C GLY A 325 4.96 10.44 -21.98
N ASN A 326 5.38 9.60 -21.05
CA ASN A 326 5.60 8.16 -21.22
C ASN A 326 4.37 7.29 -20.89
N TRP A 327 3.15 7.77 -21.11
CA TRP A 327 1.95 6.98 -20.83
C TRP A 327 1.98 5.57 -21.45
N ALA A 328 2.58 5.42 -22.63
CA ALA A 328 2.70 4.13 -23.31
C ALA A 328 3.44 3.05 -22.48
N ASN A 329 4.25 3.46 -21.50
CA ASN A 329 4.91 2.53 -20.57
C ASN A 329 3.94 1.92 -19.54
N TYR A 330 2.77 2.53 -19.36
CA TYR A 330 1.78 2.19 -18.33
C TYR A 330 0.48 1.63 -18.91
N ALA A 331 0.04 2.15 -20.04
CA ALA A 331 -1.20 1.79 -20.69
C ALA A 331 -1.40 0.27 -20.82
N GLY A 332 -2.55 -0.22 -20.38
CA GLY A 332 -2.91 -1.63 -20.45
C GLY A 332 -2.23 -2.55 -19.45
N LYS A 333 -1.45 -2.01 -18.50
CA LYS A 333 -0.65 -2.84 -17.59
C LYS A 333 -1.25 -2.95 -16.20
N ILE A 334 -1.14 -4.15 -15.66
CA ILE A 334 -1.30 -4.44 -14.24
C ILE A 334 0.07 -4.94 -13.77
N VAL A 335 0.72 -4.21 -12.88
CA VAL A 335 2.07 -4.53 -12.40
C VAL A 335 2.06 -4.86 -10.93
N THR A 336 2.93 -5.80 -10.53
CA THR A 336 3.17 -6.11 -9.12
C THR A 336 4.49 -5.46 -8.70
N LEU A 337 4.42 -4.54 -7.75
CA LEU A 337 5.55 -3.81 -7.22
C LEU A 337 6.02 -4.46 -5.91
N GLY A 338 7.33 -4.61 -5.76
CA GLY A 338 7.88 -5.33 -4.62
C GLY A 338 9.30 -4.94 -4.31
N LEU A 339 10.15 -5.93 -4.04
CA LEU A 339 11.58 -5.72 -3.83
C LEU A 339 12.28 -5.50 -5.18
N ILE A 340 13.03 -4.42 -5.27
CA ILE A 340 13.80 -4.04 -6.47
C ILE A 340 15.28 -3.75 -6.16
N SER A 341 15.65 -3.67 -4.89
CA SER A 341 16.97 -3.23 -4.45
C SER A 341 17.40 -3.90 -3.15
N GLU A 342 18.73 -4.07 -2.98
CA GLU A 342 19.31 -4.46 -1.69
C GLU A 342 19.25 -3.34 -0.66
N ASP A 343 19.08 -2.08 -1.08
CA ASP A 343 18.75 -0.98 -0.17
C ASP A 343 17.28 -1.09 0.25
N PRO A 344 16.98 -1.40 1.52
CA PRO A 344 15.62 -1.56 1.97
C PRO A 344 14.73 -0.35 1.68
N ALA A 345 15.28 0.86 1.77
CA ALA A 345 14.52 2.10 1.58
C ALA A 345 14.11 2.38 0.13
N ALA A 346 14.71 1.67 -0.84
CA ALA A 346 14.41 1.81 -2.26
C ALA A 346 13.29 0.86 -2.76
N ASN A 347 12.74 0.03 -1.87
CA ASN A 347 11.76 -0.99 -2.23
C ASN A 347 10.31 -0.50 -2.08
N TYR A 348 9.41 -1.06 -2.89
CA TYR A 348 7.97 -0.79 -2.78
C TYR A 348 7.29 -1.55 -1.62
N VAL A 349 7.96 -2.53 -1.02
CA VAL A 349 7.53 -3.25 0.19
C VAL A 349 8.69 -3.30 1.17
N GLN A 350 8.45 -2.89 2.41
CA GLN A 350 9.52 -2.70 3.39
C GLN A 350 8.98 -2.57 4.83
N LEU A 351 9.86 -2.69 5.81
CA LEU A 351 9.60 -2.24 7.17
C LEU A 351 9.79 -0.71 7.27
N ALA A 352 9.05 -0.10 8.17
CA ALA A 352 9.11 1.34 8.39
C ALA A 352 10.49 1.80 8.90
N PRO A 353 10.93 3.03 8.57
CA PRO A 353 12.15 3.62 9.13
C PRO A 353 12.15 3.71 10.66
N SER A 354 10.95 3.80 11.27
CA SER A 354 10.76 3.83 12.72
C SER A 354 10.90 2.47 13.40
N THR A 355 11.22 1.39 12.67
CA THR A 355 11.35 0.03 13.22
C THR A 355 12.28 0.01 14.44
N GLN A 356 11.82 -0.59 15.55
CA GLN A 356 12.57 -0.70 16.81
C GLN A 356 13.65 -1.79 16.74
N PHE A 357 14.63 -1.60 15.84
CA PHE A 357 15.78 -2.51 15.79
C PHE A 357 16.51 -2.57 17.13
N THR A 358 16.92 -3.77 17.55
CA THR A 358 17.50 -4.02 18.87
C THR A 358 18.75 -4.90 18.74
N ASP A 359 19.88 -4.43 19.25
CA ASP A 359 21.13 -5.18 19.29
C ASP A 359 20.98 -6.52 20.01
N GLY A 360 21.57 -7.55 19.40
CA GLY A 360 21.49 -8.92 19.93
C GLY A 360 20.15 -9.61 19.70
N LYS A 361 19.22 -8.97 19.00
CA LYS A 361 17.92 -9.55 18.61
C LYS A 361 17.70 -9.46 17.12
N PHE A 362 17.28 -8.30 16.63
CA PHE A 362 17.06 -8.00 15.22
C PHE A 362 17.57 -6.59 14.93
N THR A 363 18.56 -6.48 14.09
CA THR A 363 19.25 -5.24 13.75
C THR A 363 18.91 -4.78 12.34
N ALA A 364 19.29 -3.56 11.99
CA ALA A 364 19.17 -3.07 10.61
C ALA A 364 20.02 -3.90 9.62
N ASP A 365 21.17 -4.43 10.08
CA ASP A 365 22.01 -5.30 9.26
C ASP A 365 21.35 -6.67 9.02
N ASP A 366 20.69 -7.24 10.04
CA ASP A 366 19.87 -8.47 9.88
C ASP A 366 18.72 -8.24 8.91
N TYR A 367 18.08 -7.08 8.98
CA TYR A 367 17.01 -6.71 8.04
C TYR A 367 17.55 -6.59 6.60
N ALA A 368 18.68 -5.92 6.39
CA ALA A 368 19.30 -5.83 5.07
C ALA A 368 19.69 -7.22 4.52
N ALA A 369 20.22 -8.10 5.38
CA ALA A 369 20.53 -9.47 5.00
C ALA A 369 19.27 -10.26 4.59
N LEU A 370 18.15 -10.06 5.29
CA LEU A 370 16.86 -10.68 4.95
C LEU A 370 16.33 -10.17 3.60
N ILE A 371 16.44 -8.86 3.31
CA ILE A 371 16.09 -8.30 2.00
C ILE A 371 16.93 -8.94 0.89
N SER A 372 18.26 -9.06 1.08
CA SER A 372 19.13 -9.73 0.12
C SER A 372 18.74 -11.21 -0.10
N ALA A 373 18.35 -11.92 0.96
CA ALA A 373 17.91 -13.31 0.87
C ALA A 373 16.56 -13.46 0.12
N LEU A 374 15.65 -12.53 0.28
CA LEU A 374 14.40 -12.48 -0.48
C LEU A 374 14.65 -12.14 -1.96
N LEU A 375 15.48 -11.14 -2.25
CA LEU A 375 15.82 -10.73 -3.61
C LEU A 375 16.51 -11.83 -4.42
N ASN A 376 17.46 -12.56 -3.80
CA ASN A 376 18.19 -13.64 -4.48
C ASN A 376 17.41 -14.96 -4.50
N GLY A 377 16.21 -15.04 -3.89
CA GLY A 377 15.34 -16.21 -3.87
C GLY A 377 15.76 -17.32 -2.90
N SER A 378 16.73 -17.08 -2.00
CA SER A 378 17.10 -18.02 -0.93
C SER A 378 15.97 -18.15 0.09
N VAL A 379 15.26 -17.07 0.36
CA VAL A 379 14.00 -17.04 1.10
C VAL A 379 12.88 -16.85 0.08
N LYS A 380 11.83 -17.65 0.20
CA LYS A 380 10.64 -17.56 -0.66
C LYS A 380 9.40 -17.38 0.21
N VAL A 381 8.56 -16.47 -0.18
CA VAL A 381 7.27 -16.22 0.46
C VAL A 381 6.18 -16.51 -0.56
N SER A 382 5.21 -17.31 -0.17
CA SER A 382 4.05 -17.60 -1.04
C SER A 382 3.08 -16.42 -1.03
N ASN A 383 2.63 -16.00 -2.20
CA ASN A 383 1.55 -15.05 -2.39
C ASN A 383 0.19 -15.72 -2.65
N ASP A 384 0.14 -17.05 -2.58
CA ASP A 384 -1.10 -17.81 -2.73
C ASP A 384 -2.01 -17.54 -1.53
N ILE A 385 -3.19 -17.03 -1.80
CA ILE A 385 -4.24 -16.74 -0.80
C ILE A 385 -5.44 -17.68 -0.92
N SER A 386 -5.36 -18.69 -1.77
CA SER A 386 -6.43 -19.67 -1.97
C SER A 386 -6.58 -20.65 -0.81
N ALA A 387 -5.54 -20.80 0.03
CA ALA A 387 -5.53 -21.64 1.20
C ALA A 387 -4.66 -21.00 2.30
N GLU A 388 -4.99 -21.34 3.55
CA GLU A 388 -4.17 -20.94 4.72
C GLU A 388 -2.72 -21.43 4.59
N PRO A 389 -1.72 -20.62 4.95
CA PRO A 389 -0.30 -21.03 4.87
C PRO A 389 -0.03 -22.26 5.74
N ALA A 390 0.71 -23.20 5.19
CA ALA A 390 1.24 -24.32 6.00
C ALA A 390 2.31 -23.78 6.97
N VAL A 391 2.23 -24.19 8.23
CA VAL A 391 3.14 -23.77 9.30
C VAL A 391 3.75 -25.00 9.99
N SER A 392 4.94 -24.84 10.56
CA SER A 392 5.74 -25.93 11.14
C SER A 392 5.92 -25.82 12.65
N ASN A 393 6.22 -24.60 13.15
CA ASN A 393 6.61 -24.37 14.54
C ASN A 393 5.70 -23.37 15.27
N ILE A 394 4.60 -23.00 14.64
CA ILE A 394 3.65 -22.06 15.25
C ILE A 394 2.25 -22.65 15.26
N LYS A 395 1.39 -22.08 16.10
CA LYS A 395 -0.04 -22.33 16.08
C LYS A 395 -0.76 -21.09 15.61
N VAL A 396 -1.63 -21.23 14.61
CA VAL A 396 -2.52 -20.13 14.18
C VAL A 396 -3.95 -20.45 14.63
N GLU A 397 -4.56 -19.50 15.35
CA GLU A 397 -5.96 -19.56 15.76
C GLU A 397 -6.77 -18.73 14.77
N TRP A 398 -7.32 -19.39 13.76
CA TRP A 398 -8.15 -18.75 12.73
C TRP A 398 -9.53 -18.45 13.30
N LEU A 399 -9.81 -17.18 13.54
CA LEU A 399 -11.04 -16.72 14.21
C LEU A 399 -12.08 -16.15 13.24
N GLY A 400 -11.75 -16.06 11.95
CA GLY A 400 -12.66 -15.54 10.93
C GLY A 400 -12.96 -14.05 11.10
N ASN A 401 -14.20 -13.66 10.76
CA ASN A 401 -14.67 -12.30 10.93
C ASN A 401 -15.15 -12.08 12.36
N LEU A 402 -14.71 -10.96 12.96
CA LEU A 402 -15.11 -10.55 14.31
C LEU A 402 -16.47 -9.84 14.35
N LYS A 403 -16.94 -9.40 13.17
CA LYS A 403 -18.25 -8.74 12.96
C LYS A 403 -18.98 -9.33 11.79
#